data_6a3824ceb7b64457506c821a4b2cb05b
#
_entry.id   6a3824ceb7b64457506c821a4b2cb05b
#
_cell.length_a   1.000
_cell.length_b   1.000
_cell.length_c   1.000
_cell.angle_alpha   90.00
_cell.angle_beta   90.00
_cell.angle_gamma   90.00
#
_symmetry.space_group_name_H-M   'P 1'
#
loop_
_entity.id
_entity.type
_entity.pdbx_description
1 polymer ?
#
loop_
_entity_poly.entity_id
_entity_poly.type
_entity_poly.pdbx_seq_one_letter_code
_entity_poly.pdbx_strand_id
1 'polypeptide(L)'
;MNDTTWSDKLRLRSHFGFTLMPFAKNMKAAQMFDSSSQRELLRGLQLWTDVRGLCLVSGPPGVGKSITLRRFVYGLDQALWRVIDFSYLPSTPTGFLRSLCRKLGLPMRMHGADLFDQAQSYLVSHQQDHGAHPLILVDDGEGLPVPVIDLLRRLTSSDLDSDDHFSIVLSGTEDLLATLAHPGLEPLRTRFSYVQGLRPFGLEDTRNYVRFNLERADTPPKLFNASAGRPRSINKLAVQALIQAAVQGRDEIDGDFMNALILSHPLFQGPPGG
;
A
#
# COMPACT_ATOMS: atom_id res chain seq x y z
N MET A 1 -9.13 -31.17 -39.53
CA MET A 1 -8.52 -30.04 -38.83
C MET A 1 -9.56 -29.55 -37.84
N ASN A 2 -9.43 -29.95 -36.57
CA ASN A 2 -10.38 -29.56 -35.53
C ASN A 2 -10.04 -28.16 -35.09
N ASP A 3 -10.91 -27.23 -35.44
CA ASP A 3 -10.95 -25.91 -34.82
C ASP A 3 -11.28 -26.11 -33.32
N THR A 4 -10.26 -26.16 -32.52
CA THR A 4 -10.41 -26.11 -31.06
C THR A 4 -10.82 -24.67 -30.73
N THR A 5 -12.10 -24.41 -30.76
CA THR A 5 -12.65 -23.12 -30.36
C THR A 5 -12.27 -22.87 -28.89
N TRP A 6 -11.79 -21.68 -28.59
CA TRP A 6 -11.45 -21.20 -27.21
C TRP A 6 -12.62 -21.30 -26.22
N SER A 7 -13.74 -21.96 -26.56
CA SER A 7 -14.92 -22.19 -25.75
C SER A 7 -14.73 -23.27 -24.67
N ASP A 8 -13.79 -24.22 -24.88
CA ASP A 8 -13.41 -25.23 -23.87
C ASP A 8 -12.29 -24.72 -22.94
N LYS A 9 -12.42 -23.49 -22.51
CA LYS A 9 -11.44 -22.86 -21.65
C LYS A 9 -11.39 -23.59 -20.30
N LEU A 10 -10.28 -24.26 -20.05
CA LEU A 10 -9.89 -24.70 -18.72
C LEU A 10 -9.95 -23.47 -17.79
N ARG A 11 -10.93 -23.42 -16.90
CA ARG A 11 -11.10 -22.31 -15.96
C ARG A 11 -10.67 -22.79 -14.59
N LEU A 12 -9.70 -22.10 -13.97
CA LEU A 12 -9.24 -22.44 -12.61
C LEU A 12 -10.41 -22.59 -11.63
N ARG A 13 -11.43 -21.76 -11.73
CA ARG A 13 -12.62 -21.85 -10.89
C ARG A 13 -13.37 -23.17 -11.06
N SER A 14 -13.54 -23.62 -12.29
CA SER A 14 -14.24 -24.90 -12.57
C SER A 14 -13.39 -26.10 -12.21
N HIS A 15 -12.08 -26.04 -12.43
CA HIS A 15 -11.15 -27.12 -12.13
C HIS A 15 -11.10 -27.43 -10.62
N PHE A 16 -10.97 -26.38 -9.80
CA PHE A 16 -10.89 -26.55 -8.33
C PHE A 16 -12.22 -26.31 -7.59
N GLY A 17 -13.32 -26.05 -8.28
CA GLY A 17 -14.62 -25.78 -7.67
C GLY A 17 -14.70 -24.46 -6.87
N PHE A 18 -13.86 -23.46 -7.18
CA PHE A 18 -13.86 -22.20 -6.45
C PHE A 18 -15.09 -21.35 -6.77
N THR A 19 -15.79 -20.91 -5.74
CA THR A 19 -16.86 -19.90 -5.85
C THR A 19 -16.31 -18.51 -6.20
N LEU A 20 -15.16 -18.15 -5.60
CA LEU A 20 -14.41 -16.92 -5.86
C LEU A 20 -12.96 -17.29 -6.17
N MET A 21 -12.29 -16.47 -7.00
CA MET A 21 -10.85 -16.66 -7.24
C MET A 21 -10.07 -16.39 -5.97
N PRO A 22 -9.32 -17.37 -5.44
CA PRO A 22 -8.44 -17.14 -4.31
C PRO A 22 -7.30 -16.19 -4.75
N PHE A 23 -6.73 -15.46 -3.79
CA PHE A 23 -5.64 -14.51 -4.02
C PHE A 23 -5.95 -13.38 -5.02
N ALA A 24 -7.23 -13.06 -5.22
CA ALA A 24 -7.65 -12.00 -6.12
C ALA A 24 -7.20 -10.62 -5.62
N LYS A 25 -6.85 -9.73 -6.55
CA LYS A 25 -6.40 -8.36 -6.22
C LYS A 25 -7.56 -7.45 -5.77
N ASN A 26 -8.79 -7.75 -6.17
CA ASN A 26 -9.97 -6.90 -5.97
C ASN A 26 -10.79 -7.36 -4.77
N MET A 27 -10.20 -7.42 -3.59
CA MET A 27 -10.91 -7.71 -2.35
C MET A 27 -11.46 -6.42 -1.74
N LYS A 28 -12.70 -6.47 -1.24
CA LYS A 28 -13.28 -5.37 -0.46
C LYS A 28 -12.52 -5.21 0.86
N ALA A 29 -12.41 -3.99 1.37
CA ALA A 29 -11.68 -3.69 2.61
C ALA A 29 -12.09 -4.58 3.80
N ALA A 30 -13.39 -4.86 3.94
CA ALA A 30 -13.94 -5.73 4.98
C ALA A 30 -13.58 -7.24 4.81
N GLN A 31 -13.12 -7.65 3.63
CA GLN A 31 -12.77 -9.04 3.30
C GLN A 31 -11.26 -9.27 3.25
N MET A 32 -10.46 -8.33 3.73
CA MET A 32 -9.01 -8.44 3.71
C MET A 32 -8.51 -9.22 4.93
N PHE A 33 -7.48 -10.04 4.70
CA PHE A 33 -6.79 -10.73 5.80
C PHE A 33 -6.08 -9.72 6.70
N ASP A 34 -6.06 -10.02 7.97
CA ASP A 34 -5.54 -9.15 9.02
C ASP A 34 -4.37 -9.84 9.73
N SER A 35 -3.15 -9.55 9.29
CA SER A 35 -1.96 -10.02 10.01
C SER A 35 -1.75 -9.26 11.32
N SER A 36 -0.92 -9.80 12.19
CA SER A 36 -0.54 -9.16 13.46
C SER A 36 0.03 -7.76 13.23
N SER A 37 0.96 -7.62 12.29
CA SER A 37 1.59 -6.33 11.94
C SER A 37 0.61 -5.33 11.32
N GLN A 38 -0.34 -5.79 10.52
CA GLN A 38 -1.37 -4.93 9.94
C GLN A 38 -2.36 -4.43 11.00
N ARG A 39 -2.75 -5.28 11.95
CA ARG A 39 -3.60 -4.87 13.08
C ARG A 39 -2.90 -3.84 13.97
N GLU A 40 -1.61 -4.03 14.23
CA GLU A 40 -0.78 -3.08 14.99
C GLU A 40 -0.76 -1.71 14.29
N LEU A 41 -0.45 -1.68 12.98
CA LEU A 41 -0.44 -0.45 12.18
C LEU A 41 -1.81 0.24 12.15
N LEU A 42 -2.90 -0.52 11.93
CA LEU A 42 -4.26 0.05 11.89
C LEU A 42 -4.65 0.68 13.23
N ARG A 43 -4.35 0.02 14.34
CA ARG A 43 -4.59 0.57 15.69
C ARG A 43 -3.77 1.84 15.93
N GLY A 44 -2.49 1.82 15.54
CA GLY A 44 -1.63 2.99 15.66
C GLY A 44 -2.13 4.16 14.83
N LEU A 45 -2.55 3.93 13.59
CA LEU A 45 -3.14 4.95 12.73
C LEU A 45 -4.47 5.48 13.29
N GLN A 46 -5.30 4.64 13.91
CA GLN A 46 -6.52 5.08 14.58
C GLN A 46 -6.22 6.00 15.76
N LEU A 47 -5.26 5.66 16.62
CA LEU A 47 -4.86 6.52 17.73
C LEU A 47 -4.17 7.80 17.24
N TRP A 48 -3.41 7.71 16.13
CA TRP A 48 -2.78 8.86 15.51
C TRP A 48 -3.79 9.89 14.99
N THR A 49 -5.01 9.50 14.64
CA THR A 49 -6.06 10.47 14.22
C THR A 49 -6.38 11.49 15.30
N ASP A 50 -6.16 11.18 16.57
CA ASP A 50 -6.33 12.13 17.68
C ASP A 50 -5.13 13.08 17.83
N VAL A 51 -3.92 12.60 17.47
CA VAL A 51 -2.67 13.37 17.53
C VAL A 51 -2.50 14.26 16.31
N ARG A 52 -2.86 13.75 15.12
CA ARG A 52 -2.71 14.41 13.81
C ARG A 52 -1.25 14.64 13.38
N GLY A 53 -1.03 15.58 12.47
CA GLY A 53 0.30 15.93 11.97
C GLY A 53 0.81 14.99 10.89
N LEU A 54 2.11 14.64 10.91
CA LEU A 54 2.73 13.81 9.91
C LEU A 54 2.90 12.38 10.40
N CYS A 55 2.49 11.43 9.55
CA CYS A 55 2.68 10.00 9.78
C CYS A 55 3.55 9.38 8.69
N LEU A 56 4.48 8.51 9.08
CA LEU A 56 5.32 7.74 8.18
C LEU A 56 5.05 6.25 8.33
N VAL A 57 4.65 5.61 7.24
CA VAL A 57 4.46 4.16 7.15
C VAL A 57 5.51 3.57 6.24
N SER A 58 6.40 2.72 6.76
CA SER A 58 7.46 2.11 5.98
C SER A 58 7.32 0.59 5.89
N GLY A 59 8.03 -0.03 4.97
CA GLY A 59 8.15 -1.48 4.89
C GLY A 59 8.46 -1.98 3.49
N PRO A 60 8.93 -3.23 3.34
CA PRO A 60 9.36 -3.76 2.06
C PRO A 60 8.25 -3.77 0.99
N PRO A 61 8.64 -3.81 -0.30
CA PRO A 61 7.66 -3.87 -1.38
C PRO A 61 6.79 -5.13 -1.28
N GLY A 62 5.47 -4.96 -1.47
CA GLY A 62 4.52 -6.08 -1.45
C GLY A 62 4.13 -6.61 -0.08
N VAL A 63 4.53 -5.93 1.02
CA VAL A 63 4.18 -6.31 2.40
C VAL A 63 2.71 -6.00 2.75
N GLY A 64 2.07 -5.12 2.01
CA GLY A 64 0.66 -4.78 2.22
C GLY A 64 0.41 -3.34 2.70
N LYS A 65 1.36 -2.41 2.54
CA LYS A 65 1.19 -0.98 2.92
C LYS A 65 -0.07 -0.37 2.33
N SER A 66 -0.18 -0.35 1.01
CA SER A 66 -1.31 0.26 0.28
C SER A 66 -2.67 -0.33 0.66
N ILE A 67 -2.73 -1.65 0.91
CA ILE A 67 -3.98 -2.30 1.29
C ILE A 67 -4.38 -1.93 2.73
N THR A 68 -3.41 -1.81 3.63
CA THR A 68 -3.64 -1.40 5.02
C THR A 68 -4.06 0.07 5.09
N LEU A 69 -3.41 0.95 4.32
CA LEU A 69 -3.79 2.37 4.22
C LEU A 69 -5.19 2.54 3.62
N ARG A 70 -5.54 1.77 2.58
CA ARG A 70 -6.91 1.78 2.03
C ARG A 70 -7.94 1.37 3.07
N ARG A 71 -7.62 0.38 3.91
CA ARG A 71 -8.49 -0.04 5.00
C ARG A 71 -8.61 1.02 6.09
N PHE A 72 -7.52 1.67 6.43
CA PHE A 72 -7.52 2.83 7.33
C PHE A 72 -8.44 3.94 6.82
N VAL A 73 -8.25 4.37 5.57
CA VAL A 73 -9.10 5.40 4.93
C VAL A 73 -10.57 5.00 4.89
N TYR A 74 -10.87 3.73 4.60
CA TYR A 74 -12.24 3.23 4.60
C TYR A 74 -12.90 3.28 5.98
N GLY A 75 -12.12 3.17 7.05
CA GLY A 75 -12.58 3.24 8.43
C GLY A 75 -12.70 4.67 9.00
N LEU A 76 -12.22 5.69 8.27
CA LEU A 76 -12.34 7.08 8.70
C LEU A 76 -13.78 7.59 8.53
N ASP A 77 -14.22 8.38 9.49
CA ASP A 77 -15.49 9.12 9.36
C ASP A 77 -15.35 10.24 8.32
N GLN A 78 -16.09 10.12 7.23
CA GLN A 78 -16.07 11.09 6.12
C GLN A 78 -16.61 12.47 6.50
N ALA A 79 -17.36 12.58 7.59
CA ALA A 79 -17.81 13.87 8.12
C ALA A 79 -16.66 14.60 8.86
N LEU A 80 -15.70 13.86 9.41
CA LEU A 80 -14.57 14.39 10.17
C LEU A 80 -13.27 14.48 9.36
N TRP A 81 -13.16 13.70 8.28
CA TRP A 81 -11.92 13.58 7.50
C TRP A 81 -12.16 13.73 6.00
N ARG A 82 -11.43 14.67 5.40
CA ARG A 82 -11.36 14.81 3.94
C ARG A 82 -10.07 14.21 3.42
N VAL A 83 -10.14 13.02 2.83
CA VAL A 83 -8.95 12.33 2.30
C VAL A 83 -8.63 12.80 0.88
N ILE A 84 -7.38 13.20 0.66
CA ILE A 84 -6.79 13.59 -0.61
C ILE A 84 -5.71 12.56 -0.94
N ASP A 85 -6.04 11.50 -1.67
CA ASP A 85 -5.09 10.45 -2.03
C ASP A 85 -4.34 10.75 -3.32
N PHE A 86 -3.05 10.46 -3.34
CA PHE A 86 -2.21 10.56 -4.52
C PHE A 86 -1.92 9.16 -5.06
N SER A 87 -2.67 8.74 -6.08
CA SER A 87 -2.42 7.50 -6.84
C SER A 87 -1.32 7.65 -7.89
N TYR A 88 -1.02 8.87 -8.29
CA TYR A 88 0.08 9.24 -9.18
C TYR A 88 0.90 10.34 -8.53
N LEU A 89 2.20 10.13 -8.46
CA LEU A 89 3.15 11.05 -7.82
C LEU A 89 3.88 11.89 -8.88
N PRO A 90 3.60 13.20 -8.94
CA PRO A 90 4.33 14.11 -9.80
C PRO A 90 5.79 14.26 -9.36
N SER A 91 6.70 14.30 -10.34
CA SER A 91 8.16 14.40 -10.10
C SER A 91 8.66 15.83 -9.84
N THR A 92 7.79 16.83 -9.90
CA THR A 92 8.17 18.24 -9.68
C THR A 92 7.27 18.91 -8.67
N PRO A 93 7.78 19.89 -7.87
CA PRO A 93 6.98 20.64 -6.90
C PRO A 93 5.74 21.31 -7.53
N THR A 94 5.90 21.98 -8.66
CA THR A 94 4.78 22.61 -9.37
C THR A 94 3.77 21.57 -9.89
N GLY A 95 4.24 20.42 -10.38
CA GLY A 95 3.39 19.31 -10.79
C GLY A 95 2.57 18.76 -9.62
N PHE A 96 3.19 18.62 -8.46
CA PHE A 96 2.52 18.19 -7.22
C PHE A 96 1.45 19.20 -6.80
N LEU A 97 1.77 20.48 -6.75
CA LEU A 97 0.83 21.56 -6.42
C LEU A 97 -0.36 21.61 -7.38
N ARG A 98 -0.12 21.48 -8.69
CA ARG A 98 -1.21 21.38 -9.67
C ARG A 98 -2.13 20.19 -9.44
N SER A 99 -1.55 19.03 -9.11
CA SER A 99 -2.32 17.84 -8.79
C SER A 99 -3.12 18.01 -7.49
N LEU A 100 -2.51 18.61 -6.47
CA LEU A 100 -3.15 18.94 -5.20
C LEU A 100 -4.32 19.89 -5.42
N CYS A 101 -4.11 21.05 -6.06
CA CYS A 101 -5.17 22.02 -6.34
C CYS A 101 -6.34 21.41 -7.12
N ARG A 102 -6.05 20.53 -8.11
CA ARG A 102 -7.10 19.83 -8.86
C ARG A 102 -7.93 18.92 -7.96
N LYS A 103 -7.29 18.17 -7.05
CA LYS A 103 -7.97 17.27 -6.08
C LYS A 103 -8.77 18.05 -5.04
N LEU A 104 -8.33 19.25 -4.71
CA LEU A 104 -9.05 20.17 -3.82
C LEU A 104 -10.21 20.89 -4.52
N GLY A 105 -10.31 20.81 -5.85
CA GLY A 105 -11.32 21.54 -6.64
C GLY A 105 -10.97 23.02 -6.83
N LEU A 106 -9.71 23.40 -6.69
CA LEU A 106 -9.25 24.79 -6.78
C LEU A 106 -8.95 25.21 -8.23
N PRO A 107 -9.15 26.49 -8.58
CA PRO A 107 -8.79 27.00 -9.90
C PRO A 107 -7.30 26.84 -10.20
N MET A 108 -6.97 26.48 -11.46
CA MET A 108 -5.58 26.35 -11.88
C MET A 108 -4.93 27.72 -12.02
N ARG A 109 -3.78 27.90 -11.38
CA ARG A 109 -2.93 29.06 -11.51
C ARG A 109 -1.70 28.76 -12.37
N MET A 110 -1.12 29.79 -12.97
CA MET A 110 0.04 29.63 -13.85
C MET A 110 1.34 29.46 -13.05
N HIS A 111 1.53 30.26 -12.00
CA HIS A 111 2.76 30.27 -11.22
C HIS A 111 2.69 29.30 -10.04
N GLY A 112 3.84 28.67 -9.72
CA GLY A 112 3.96 27.74 -8.61
C GLY A 112 3.72 28.38 -7.25
N ALA A 113 4.09 29.64 -7.06
CA ALA A 113 3.82 30.40 -5.84
C ALA A 113 2.31 30.54 -5.59
N ASP A 114 1.56 30.97 -6.60
CA ASP A 114 0.09 31.13 -6.48
C ASP A 114 -0.61 29.80 -6.18
N LEU A 115 -0.11 28.69 -6.75
CA LEU A 115 -0.64 27.35 -6.47
C LEU A 115 -0.33 26.93 -5.03
N PHE A 116 0.86 27.27 -4.54
CA PHE A 116 1.26 26.99 -3.15
C PHE A 116 0.37 27.75 -2.16
N ASP A 117 0.29 29.08 -2.31
CA ASP A 117 -0.50 29.93 -1.42
C ASP A 117 -1.98 29.54 -1.42
N GLN A 118 -2.53 29.22 -2.59
CA GLN A 118 -3.91 28.79 -2.73
C GLN A 118 -4.16 27.41 -2.07
N ALA A 119 -3.26 26.44 -2.27
CA ALA A 119 -3.38 25.13 -1.68
C ALA A 119 -3.22 25.20 -0.15
N GLN A 120 -2.24 25.96 0.33
CA GLN A 120 -1.97 26.13 1.77
C GLN A 120 -3.14 26.83 2.46
N SER A 121 -3.60 27.96 1.93
CA SER A 121 -4.75 28.68 2.48
C SER A 121 -5.99 27.81 2.57
N TYR A 122 -6.26 27.03 1.53
CA TYR A 122 -7.39 26.09 1.54
C TYR A 122 -7.24 25.00 2.60
N LEU A 123 -6.05 24.38 2.73
CA LEU A 123 -5.81 23.32 3.70
C LEU A 123 -5.92 23.84 5.14
N VAL A 124 -5.47 25.07 5.39
CA VAL A 124 -5.52 25.71 6.72
C VAL A 124 -6.98 26.05 7.08
N SER A 125 -7.75 26.64 6.16
CA SER A 125 -9.12 27.08 6.46
C SER A 125 -10.16 25.96 6.42
N HIS A 126 -9.87 24.86 5.72
CA HIS A 126 -10.89 23.85 5.37
C HIS A 126 -11.62 23.25 6.57
N GLN A 127 -10.88 22.96 7.66
CA GLN A 127 -11.49 22.40 8.87
C GLN A 127 -12.45 23.42 9.53
N GLN A 128 -12.08 24.69 9.52
CA GLN A 128 -12.92 25.77 10.09
C GLN A 128 -14.17 26.01 9.24
N ASP A 129 -14.00 25.98 7.90
CA ASP A 129 -15.07 26.27 6.94
C ASP A 129 -16.06 25.11 6.76
N HIS A 130 -15.56 23.86 6.83
CA HIS A 130 -16.31 22.65 6.47
C HIS A 130 -16.38 21.58 7.57
N GLY A 131 -15.69 21.77 8.69
CA GLY A 131 -15.69 20.82 9.82
C GLY A 131 -14.84 19.57 9.62
N ALA A 132 -14.38 19.28 8.40
CA ALA A 132 -13.61 18.09 8.08
C ALA A 132 -12.11 18.39 8.02
N HIS A 133 -11.29 17.59 8.73
CA HIS A 133 -9.84 17.73 8.75
C HIS A 133 -9.22 17.14 7.46
N PRO A 134 -8.43 17.91 6.67
CA PRO A 134 -7.81 17.40 5.47
C PRO A 134 -6.70 16.37 5.79
N LEU A 135 -6.70 15.25 5.07
CA LEU A 135 -5.67 14.22 5.14
C LEU A 135 -5.08 13.98 3.75
N ILE A 136 -3.83 14.36 3.55
CA ILE A 136 -3.08 14.05 2.35
C ILE A 136 -2.45 12.67 2.50
N LEU A 137 -2.85 11.72 1.65
CA LEU A 137 -2.30 10.38 1.62
C LEU A 137 -1.37 10.23 0.41
N VAL A 138 -0.09 9.99 0.68
CA VAL A 138 0.95 9.74 -0.33
C VAL A 138 1.43 8.31 -0.17
N ASP A 139 1.01 7.43 -1.07
CA ASP A 139 1.51 6.05 -1.13
C ASP A 139 2.61 5.92 -2.18
N ASP A 140 3.48 4.90 -2.04
CA ASP A 140 4.67 4.68 -2.89
C ASP A 140 5.60 5.92 -2.96
N GLY A 141 5.78 6.61 -1.83
CA GLY A 141 6.52 7.87 -1.70
C GLY A 141 8.01 7.79 -2.04
N GLU A 142 8.59 6.59 -2.20
CA GLU A 142 9.93 6.38 -2.73
C GLU A 142 10.14 6.97 -4.14
N GLY A 143 9.06 7.14 -4.89
CA GLY A 143 9.08 7.81 -6.19
C GLY A 143 9.17 9.33 -6.14
N LEU A 144 9.06 9.94 -4.96
CA LEU A 144 9.12 11.40 -4.81
C LEU A 144 10.56 11.90 -4.72
N PRO A 145 10.95 12.87 -5.54
CA PRO A 145 12.25 13.53 -5.38
C PRO A 145 12.28 14.46 -4.15
N VAL A 146 13.46 14.66 -3.59
CA VAL A 146 13.70 15.52 -2.41
C VAL A 146 12.96 16.88 -2.47
N PRO A 147 12.95 17.63 -3.61
CA PRO A 147 12.24 18.92 -3.67
C PRO A 147 10.72 18.82 -3.49
N VAL A 148 10.11 17.67 -3.85
CA VAL A 148 8.68 17.45 -3.63
C VAL A 148 8.41 17.07 -2.17
N ILE A 149 9.28 16.28 -1.56
CA ILE A 149 9.20 15.95 -0.14
C ILE A 149 9.39 17.23 0.71
N ASP A 150 10.34 18.11 0.36
CA ASP A 150 10.50 19.40 1.04
C ASP A 150 9.29 20.33 0.85
N LEU A 151 8.62 20.25 -0.31
CA LEU A 151 7.36 20.97 -0.51
C LEU A 151 6.29 20.54 0.52
N LEU A 152 6.17 19.24 0.82
CA LEU A 152 5.24 18.77 1.87
C LEU A 152 5.56 19.41 3.22
N ARG A 153 6.85 19.49 3.59
CA ARG A 153 7.29 20.20 4.78
C ARG A 153 6.86 21.68 4.77
N ARG A 154 7.09 22.37 3.65
CA ARG A 154 6.72 23.80 3.54
C ARG A 154 5.22 24.03 3.62
N LEU A 155 4.42 23.13 3.06
CA LEU A 155 2.96 23.20 3.18
C LEU A 155 2.50 23.12 4.64
N THR A 156 3.16 22.31 5.49
CA THR A 156 2.84 22.21 6.92
C THR A 156 3.41 23.34 7.76
N SER A 157 4.22 24.24 7.19
CA SER A 157 4.80 25.38 7.89
C SER A 157 3.94 26.62 7.65
N SER A 158 2.73 26.66 8.20
CA SER A 158 1.90 27.86 8.22
C SER A 158 2.04 28.56 9.56
N ASP A 159 2.24 29.86 9.54
CA ASP A 159 2.15 30.82 10.63
C ASP A 159 2.67 30.30 11.98
N LEU A 160 3.91 30.55 12.35
CA LEU A 160 4.47 30.42 13.73
C LEU A 160 3.73 29.43 14.67
N ASP A 161 2.85 28.58 14.15
CA ASP A 161 1.81 27.89 14.89
C ASP A 161 2.07 26.41 15.15
N SER A 162 1.60 26.05 16.31
CA SER A 162 1.58 24.72 16.88
C SER A 162 0.39 23.85 16.42
N ASP A 163 -0.52 24.35 15.58
CA ASP A 163 -1.72 23.63 15.19
C ASP A 163 -1.58 22.90 13.83
N ASP A 164 -1.84 21.61 13.85
CA ASP A 164 -1.87 20.78 12.63
C ASP A 164 -3.22 20.95 11.89
N HIS A 165 -3.32 21.95 11.03
CA HIS A 165 -4.52 22.25 10.25
C HIS A 165 -4.89 21.16 9.25
N PHE A 166 -3.95 20.33 8.85
CA PHE A 166 -4.15 19.15 8.03
C PHE A 166 -3.07 18.11 8.34
N SER A 167 -3.33 16.88 7.98
CA SER A 167 -2.43 15.77 8.24
C SER A 167 -1.87 15.19 6.95
N ILE A 168 -0.67 14.57 7.04
CA ILE A 168 -0.06 13.86 5.93
C ILE A 168 0.32 12.45 6.37
N VAL A 169 -0.13 11.44 5.63
CA VAL A 169 0.41 10.08 5.70
C VAL A 169 1.33 9.86 4.51
N LEU A 170 2.61 9.66 4.77
CA LEU A 170 3.61 9.30 3.79
C LEU A 170 3.95 7.82 3.92
N SER A 171 3.81 7.05 2.85
CA SER A 171 4.07 5.62 2.83
C SER A 171 5.11 5.27 1.77
N GLY A 172 6.04 4.36 2.09
CA GLY A 172 7.05 3.94 1.13
C GLY A 172 7.90 2.76 1.60
N THR A 173 8.93 2.47 0.83
CA THR A 173 9.92 1.43 1.11
C THR A 173 11.12 1.98 1.88
N GLU A 174 12.13 1.13 2.08
CA GLU A 174 13.41 1.54 2.65
C GLU A 174 14.10 2.65 1.83
N ASP A 175 13.83 2.72 0.51
CA ASP A 175 14.35 3.79 -0.35
C ASP A 175 13.77 5.17 0.02
N LEU A 176 12.49 5.22 0.46
CA LEU A 176 11.93 6.43 1.03
C LEU A 176 12.65 6.83 2.32
N LEU A 177 12.94 5.87 3.20
CA LEU A 177 13.70 6.15 4.44
C LEU A 177 15.09 6.69 4.13
N ALA A 178 15.78 6.11 3.13
CA ALA A 178 17.06 6.59 2.64
C ALA A 178 16.97 8.03 2.09
N THR A 179 15.91 8.35 1.33
CA THR A 179 15.67 9.71 0.84
C THR A 179 15.39 10.68 1.99
N LEU A 180 14.58 10.28 2.97
CA LEU A 180 14.29 11.09 4.17
C LEU A 180 15.53 11.31 5.04
N ALA A 181 16.55 10.45 4.96
CA ALA A 181 17.84 10.64 5.65
C ALA A 181 18.68 11.79 5.08
N HIS A 182 18.30 12.35 3.91
CA HIS A 182 19.01 13.50 3.33
C HIS A 182 19.05 14.68 4.32
N PRO A 183 20.22 15.34 4.50
CA PRO A 183 20.36 16.41 5.50
C PRO A 183 19.36 17.55 5.35
N GLY A 184 19.00 17.91 4.11
CA GLY A 184 18.00 18.95 3.82
C GLY A 184 16.57 18.61 4.26
N LEU A 185 16.28 17.35 4.61
CA LEU A 185 14.98 16.89 5.08
C LEU A 185 14.92 16.65 6.60
N GLU A 186 15.97 16.98 7.35
CA GLU A 186 15.96 16.89 8.81
C GLU A 186 14.79 17.63 9.46
N PRO A 187 14.44 18.87 9.04
CA PRO A 187 13.28 19.57 9.58
C PRO A 187 11.94 18.89 9.33
N LEU A 188 11.83 18.06 8.28
CA LEU A 188 10.64 17.24 8.04
C LEU A 188 10.64 16.02 8.95
N ARG A 189 11.80 15.35 9.10
CA ARG A 189 11.91 14.14 9.95
C ARG A 189 11.47 14.38 11.39
N THR A 190 11.82 15.52 11.94
CA THR A 190 11.46 15.90 13.32
C THR A 190 9.97 16.18 13.53
N ARG A 191 9.21 16.34 12.43
CA ARG A 191 7.77 16.63 12.46
C ARG A 191 6.89 15.38 12.38
N PHE A 192 7.46 14.20 12.14
CA PHE A 192 6.65 12.98 12.17
C PHE A 192 6.20 12.68 13.60
N SER A 193 4.90 12.81 13.84
CA SER A 193 4.25 12.49 15.11
C SER A 193 4.04 10.97 15.30
N TYR A 194 3.99 10.22 14.19
CA TYR A 194 3.88 8.76 14.21
C TYR A 194 4.71 8.11 13.11
N VAL A 195 5.50 7.10 13.47
CA VAL A 195 6.31 6.33 12.53
C VAL A 195 6.13 4.85 12.81
N GLN A 196 5.70 4.09 11.81
CA GLN A 196 5.47 2.65 11.96
C GLN A 196 5.97 1.88 10.74
N GLY A 197 6.69 0.79 11.01
CA GLY A 197 7.12 -0.17 10.00
C GLY A 197 6.12 -1.33 9.87
N LEU A 198 5.69 -1.65 8.65
CA LEU A 198 4.91 -2.83 8.35
C LEU A 198 5.84 -3.99 8.01
N ARG A 199 5.74 -5.08 8.78
CA ARG A 199 6.62 -6.25 8.65
C ARG A 199 6.00 -7.31 7.74
N PRO A 200 6.81 -8.11 7.03
CA PRO A 200 6.36 -9.31 6.34
C PRO A 200 5.67 -10.28 7.30
N PHE A 201 4.82 -11.14 6.76
CA PHE A 201 4.16 -12.19 7.54
C PHE A 201 5.18 -13.13 8.15
N GLY A 202 4.96 -13.54 9.39
CA GLY A 202 5.58 -14.72 9.96
C GLY A 202 5.00 -16.00 9.36
N LEU A 203 5.54 -17.15 9.77
CA LEU A 203 5.07 -18.45 9.27
C LEU A 203 3.57 -18.68 9.61
N GLU A 204 3.15 -18.30 10.79
CA GLU A 204 1.76 -18.44 11.24
C GLU A 204 0.82 -17.52 10.45
N ASP A 205 1.16 -16.22 10.28
CA ASP A 205 0.37 -15.30 9.46
C ASP A 205 0.30 -15.77 8.00
N THR A 206 1.40 -16.36 7.48
CA THR A 206 1.42 -16.93 6.12
C THR A 206 0.47 -18.12 5.99
N ARG A 207 0.45 -19.03 6.97
CA ARG A 207 -0.51 -20.15 7.02
C ARG A 207 -1.95 -19.66 7.05
N ASN A 208 -2.23 -18.75 7.96
CA ASN A 208 -3.56 -18.18 8.13
C ASN A 208 -4.01 -17.39 6.90
N TYR A 209 -3.09 -16.68 6.23
CA TYR A 209 -3.36 -15.97 4.99
C TYR A 209 -3.74 -16.92 3.83
N VAL A 210 -2.99 -18.00 3.64
CA VAL A 210 -3.31 -19.00 2.61
C VAL A 210 -4.61 -19.73 2.93
N ARG A 211 -4.82 -20.10 4.19
CA ARG A 211 -6.07 -20.71 4.66
C ARG A 211 -7.26 -19.78 4.41
N PHE A 212 -7.14 -18.51 4.78
CA PHE A 212 -8.15 -17.48 4.53
C PHE A 212 -8.53 -17.37 3.05
N ASN A 213 -7.56 -17.49 2.14
CA ASN A 213 -7.83 -17.41 0.69
C ASN A 213 -8.39 -18.72 0.12
N LEU A 214 -8.01 -19.88 0.67
CA LEU A 214 -8.39 -21.22 0.16
C LEU A 214 -9.38 -21.95 1.05
N GLU A 215 -9.74 -21.38 2.21
CA GLU A 215 -10.61 -21.95 3.26
C GLU A 215 -10.12 -23.26 3.91
N ARG A 216 -9.22 -24.01 3.30
CA ARG A 216 -8.79 -25.33 3.78
C ARG A 216 -7.31 -25.69 3.56
N ALA A 217 -6.49 -24.78 3.05
CA ALA A 217 -5.11 -25.14 2.71
C ALA A 217 -4.19 -25.15 3.92
N ASP A 218 -3.48 -26.24 4.10
CA ASP A 218 -2.31 -26.28 4.95
C ASP A 218 -1.12 -25.64 4.24
N THR A 219 -0.47 -24.64 4.89
CA THR A 219 0.61 -23.89 4.23
C THR A 219 1.93 -24.59 4.49
N PRO A 220 2.58 -25.15 3.47
CA PRO A 220 3.91 -25.74 3.64
C PRO A 220 4.93 -24.64 4.03
N PRO A 221 5.90 -24.92 4.89
CA PRO A 221 7.01 -24.01 5.22
C PRO A 221 7.74 -23.45 4.00
N LYS A 222 7.77 -24.22 2.93
CA LYS A 222 8.38 -23.87 1.64
C LYS A 222 7.77 -22.64 0.96
N LEU A 223 6.45 -22.45 1.06
CA LEU A 223 5.79 -21.25 0.52
C LEU A 223 6.21 -20.00 1.31
N PHE A 224 6.38 -20.11 2.62
CA PHE A 224 6.91 -19.04 3.45
C PHE A 224 8.34 -18.68 3.06
N ASN A 225 9.26 -19.65 2.97
CA ASN A 225 10.65 -19.40 2.63
C ASN A 225 10.81 -18.74 1.26
N ALA A 226 10.11 -19.24 0.23
CA ALA A 226 10.19 -18.71 -1.12
C ALA A 226 9.54 -17.31 -1.28
N SER A 227 8.59 -16.94 -0.43
CA SER A 227 7.90 -15.64 -0.45
C SER A 227 8.53 -14.61 0.46
N ALA A 228 9.42 -15.02 1.38
CA ALA A 228 9.91 -14.22 2.50
C ALA A 228 8.76 -13.55 3.28
N GLY A 229 7.60 -14.22 3.40
CA GLY A 229 6.41 -13.74 4.10
C GLY A 229 5.72 -12.52 3.45
N ARG A 230 6.04 -12.19 2.19
CA ARG A 230 5.43 -11.04 1.50
C ARG A 230 4.12 -11.46 0.82
N PRO A 231 2.97 -10.88 1.16
CA PRO A 231 1.67 -11.27 0.58
C PRO A 231 1.65 -11.26 -0.94
N ARG A 232 2.28 -10.27 -1.58
CA ARG A 232 2.38 -10.21 -3.05
C ARG A 232 3.12 -11.41 -3.64
N SER A 233 4.19 -11.86 -2.99
CA SER A 233 4.96 -13.03 -3.42
C SER A 233 4.20 -14.33 -3.14
N ILE A 234 3.52 -14.43 -1.99
CA ILE A 234 2.64 -15.56 -1.66
C ILE A 234 1.56 -15.70 -2.73
N ASN A 235 0.87 -14.60 -3.07
CA ASN A 235 -0.18 -14.62 -4.09
C ASN A 235 0.34 -15.08 -5.45
N LYS A 236 1.51 -14.59 -5.88
CA LYS A 236 2.11 -15.01 -7.16
C LYS A 236 2.43 -16.50 -7.17
N LEU A 237 3.07 -17.02 -6.12
CA LEU A 237 3.41 -18.43 -5.99
C LEU A 237 2.16 -19.31 -5.96
N ALA A 238 1.16 -18.94 -5.15
CA ALA A 238 -0.08 -19.69 -5.04
C ALA A 238 -0.87 -19.72 -6.37
N VAL A 239 -1.02 -18.58 -7.03
CA VAL A 239 -1.69 -18.53 -8.34
C VAL A 239 -0.93 -19.34 -9.40
N GLN A 240 0.40 -19.26 -9.43
CA GLN A 240 1.22 -20.04 -10.33
C GLN A 240 1.07 -21.56 -10.09
N ALA A 241 1.05 -21.97 -8.81
CA ALA A 241 0.83 -23.36 -8.42
C ALA A 241 -0.53 -23.88 -8.91
N LEU A 242 -1.60 -23.10 -8.72
CA LEU A 242 -2.94 -23.44 -9.20
C LEU A 242 -2.98 -23.56 -10.72
N ILE A 243 -2.34 -22.64 -11.44
CA ILE A 243 -2.29 -22.69 -12.93
C ILE A 243 -1.55 -23.95 -13.38
N GLN A 244 -0.37 -24.23 -12.83
CA GLN A 244 0.44 -25.38 -13.22
C GLN A 244 -0.24 -26.71 -12.87
N ALA A 245 -0.88 -26.80 -11.71
CA ALA A 245 -1.64 -27.97 -11.32
C ALA A 245 -2.81 -28.22 -12.29
N ALA A 246 -3.58 -27.19 -12.63
CA ALA A 246 -4.68 -27.28 -13.58
C ALA A 246 -4.20 -27.70 -14.99
N VAL A 247 -3.06 -27.15 -15.46
CA VAL A 247 -2.46 -27.53 -16.76
C VAL A 247 -2.03 -29.01 -16.76
N GLN A 248 -1.55 -29.53 -15.63
CA GLN A 248 -1.17 -30.94 -15.48
C GLN A 248 -2.33 -31.87 -15.11
N GLY A 249 -3.56 -31.34 -15.00
CA GLY A 249 -4.75 -32.12 -14.62
C GLY A 249 -4.68 -32.64 -13.17
N ARG A 250 -3.96 -31.95 -12.27
CA ARG A 250 -3.83 -32.33 -10.86
C ARG A 250 -4.85 -31.57 -10.02
N ASP A 251 -5.53 -32.28 -9.14
CA ASP A 251 -6.51 -31.71 -8.19
C ASP A 251 -5.86 -31.32 -6.86
N GLU A 252 -4.63 -31.81 -6.61
CA GLU A 252 -3.89 -31.56 -5.39
C GLU A 252 -2.52 -30.90 -5.65
N ILE A 253 -2.11 -30.06 -4.72
CA ILE A 253 -0.82 -29.35 -4.72
C ILE A 253 -0.08 -29.75 -3.45
N ASP A 254 0.83 -30.70 -3.60
CA ASP A 254 1.68 -31.18 -2.50
C ASP A 254 3.01 -30.43 -2.38
N GLY A 255 3.80 -30.80 -1.37
CA GLY A 255 5.08 -30.17 -1.10
C GLY A 255 6.14 -30.39 -2.19
N ASP A 256 6.10 -31.52 -2.89
CA ASP A 256 7.07 -31.84 -3.94
C ASP A 256 6.73 -31.07 -5.22
N PHE A 257 5.46 -30.93 -5.54
CA PHE A 257 4.99 -30.05 -6.60
C PHE A 257 5.42 -28.60 -6.37
N MET A 258 5.22 -28.07 -5.15
CA MET A 258 5.66 -26.72 -4.79
C MET A 258 7.18 -26.54 -4.89
N ASN A 259 7.97 -27.55 -4.51
CA ASN A 259 9.42 -27.50 -4.68
C ASN A 259 9.83 -27.41 -6.13
N ALA A 260 9.28 -28.30 -6.97
CA ALA A 260 9.58 -28.33 -8.40
C ALA A 260 9.21 -26.98 -9.06
N LEU A 261 8.07 -26.41 -8.66
CA LEU A 261 7.64 -25.09 -9.13
C LEU A 261 8.63 -23.98 -8.75
N ILE A 262 9.04 -23.91 -7.49
CA ILE A 262 9.97 -22.87 -6.99
C ILE A 262 11.32 -22.98 -7.69
N LEU A 263 11.85 -24.21 -7.86
CA LEU A 263 13.13 -24.46 -8.51
C LEU A 263 13.09 -24.16 -10.01
N SER A 264 11.96 -24.38 -10.67
CA SER A 264 11.82 -24.16 -12.13
C SER A 264 11.58 -22.71 -12.51
N HIS A 265 11.22 -21.82 -11.57
CA HIS A 265 10.80 -20.46 -11.90
C HIS A 265 11.82 -19.41 -11.48
N PRO A 266 12.49 -18.71 -12.43
CA PRO A 266 13.58 -17.77 -12.11
C PRO A 266 13.19 -16.62 -11.16
N LEU A 267 11.91 -16.20 -11.18
CA LEU A 267 11.42 -15.09 -10.33
C LEU A 267 11.23 -15.46 -8.85
N PHE A 268 11.34 -16.75 -8.50
CA PHE A 268 11.18 -17.24 -7.13
C PHE A 268 12.50 -17.74 -6.54
N GLN A 269 13.53 -17.82 -7.35
CA GLN A 269 14.88 -17.98 -6.86
C GLN A 269 15.30 -16.63 -6.27
N GLY A 270 15.61 -16.59 -4.97
CA GLY A 270 16.20 -15.40 -4.35
C GLY A 270 17.46 -14.99 -5.12
N PRO A 271 17.96 -13.75 -4.95
CA PRO A 271 19.24 -13.38 -5.54
C PRO A 271 20.28 -14.43 -5.13
N PRO A 272 21.15 -14.87 -6.05
CA PRO A 272 22.22 -15.82 -5.72
C PRO A 272 22.95 -15.26 -4.52
N GLY A 273 23.06 -16.07 -3.47
CA GLY A 273 23.43 -15.66 -2.14
C GLY A 273 24.63 -14.73 -2.09
N GLY A 274 24.46 -13.60 -1.41
CA GLY A 274 25.53 -12.87 -0.77
C GLY A 274 25.62 -13.30 0.67
#